data_7f1a6787a0a032be5e1e9907f97c4c11
#
_entry.id   7f1a6787a0a032be5e1e9907f97c4c11
#
_cell.length_a   1.000
_cell.length_b   1.000
_cell.length_c   1.000
_cell.angle_alpha   90.00
_cell.angle_beta   90.00
_cell.angle_gamma   90.00
#
_symmetry.space_group_name_H-M   'P 1'
#
loop_
_entity.id
_entity.type
_entity.pdbx_description
1 polymer ?
#
loop_
_entity_poly.entity_id
_entity_poly.type
_entity_poly.pdbx_seq_one_letter_code
_entity_poly.pdbx_strand_id
1 'polypeptide(L)'
;MYSYAVPGIGRTEANTMNMQTSANLRFLCLGTGAIGTYIGGSLAAAGQPVVFVDRPEMAALLKENGLHIRRKDDSLTVADPDVVSSMEEALTHGPFDVGILAVKSYDTAGLLEMLAPYSLALPPILCLQNGVDNEPALQQVLGAERVIHGTVTTAVGRLDAGSVVVEKLRGMGVANEHLLASNLVAVLNTAGLHAQALSSGAAMKWSKMFTNLVTNASSAILGMPPTEILADAGLYRLELAQLREALSVMRAFGHA
;
A
#
# COMPACT_ATOMS: atom_id res chain seq x y z
N MET A 1 -0.02 4.57 -68.80
CA MET A 1 0.08 5.61 -67.75
C MET A 1 -1.28 5.66 -67.06
N TYR A 2 -1.46 4.89 -65.97
CA TYR A 2 -2.69 4.92 -65.18
C TYR A 2 -2.35 5.52 -63.81
N SER A 3 -2.94 6.71 -63.53
CA SER A 3 -2.86 7.42 -62.25
C SER A 3 -3.94 6.84 -61.33
N TYR A 4 -3.56 6.26 -60.17
CA TYR A 4 -4.49 5.94 -59.11
C TYR A 4 -4.46 7.04 -58.05
N ALA A 5 -5.57 7.75 -57.90
CA ALA A 5 -5.82 8.68 -56.82
C ALA A 5 -6.17 7.90 -55.54
N VAL A 6 -5.46 8.17 -54.43
CA VAL A 6 -5.71 7.62 -53.09
C VAL A 6 -6.72 8.54 -52.39
N PRO A 7 -7.85 8.05 -51.84
CA PRO A 7 -8.79 8.88 -51.08
C PRO A 7 -8.16 9.27 -49.73
N GLY A 8 -8.36 10.53 -49.36
CA GLY A 8 -7.88 11.12 -48.12
C GLY A 8 -8.41 10.42 -46.88
N ILE A 9 -7.50 10.06 -45.97
CA ILE A 9 -7.79 9.60 -44.62
C ILE A 9 -8.21 10.84 -43.80
N GLY A 10 -9.50 10.84 -43.43
CA GLY A 10 -10.07 11.85 -42.53
C GLY A 10 -9.28 11.88 -41.22
N ARG A 11 -8.93 13.07 -40.78
CA ARG A 11 -8.40 13.35 -39.45
C ARG A 11 -9.43 12.84 -38.44
N THR A 12 -9.11 11.76 -37.76
CA THR A 12 -9.79 11.31 -36.56
C THR A 12 -9.58 12.39 -35.51
N GLU A 13 -10.66 12.99 -35.06
CA GLU A 13 -10.68 13.89 -33.91
C GLU A 13 -10.04 13.20 -32.75
N ALA A 14 -9.01 13.84 -32.18
CA ALA A 14 -8.37 13.40 -30.96
C ALA A 14 -9.46 13.28 -29.88
N ASN A 15 -9.69 12.06 -29.44
CA ASN A 15 -10.53 11.73 -28.32
C ASN A 15 -9.99 12.48 -27.11
N THR A 16 -10.63 13.59 -26.77
CA THR A 16 -10.38 14.35 -25.54
C THR A 16 -10.80 13.42 -24.42
N MET A 17 -9.85 12.65 -23.91
CA MET A 17 -10.03 11.82 -22.74
C MET A 17 -10.51 12.73 -21.62
N ASN A 18 -11.77 12.59 -21.29
CA ASN A 18 -12.44 13.24 -20.19
C ASN A 18 -11.58 13.00 -18.95
N MET A 19 -10.82 14.01 -18.53
CA MET A 19 -10.21 14.06 -17.20
C MET A 19 -11.39 14.10 -16.21
N GLN A 20 -11.90 12.92 -15.86
CA GLN A 20 -12.74 12.80 -14.68
C GLN A 20 -11.90 13.36 -13.53
N THR A 21 -12.31 14.51 -13.02
CA THR A 21 -11.80 15.05 -11.76
C THR A 21 -11.87 13.89 -10.76
N SER A 22 -10.72 13.40 -10.34
CA SER A 22 -10.66 12.35 -9.31
C SER A 22 -11.40 12.90 -8.09
N ALA A 23 -12.50 12.27 -7.74
CA ALA A 23 -13.26 12.67 -6.55
C ALA A 23 -12.31 12.64 -5.36
N ASN A 24 -12.32 13.69 -4.53
CA ASN A 24 -11.60 13.69 -3.27
C ASN A 24 -12.11 12.51 -2.43
N LEU A 25 -11.21 11.60 -2.09
CA LEU A 25 -11.49 10.51 -1.17
C LEU A 25 -11.03 10.91 0.23
N ARG A 26 -11.85 10.62 1.22
CA ARG A 26 -11.50 10.80 2.64
C ARG A 26 -10.92 9.51 3.19
N PHE A 27 -9.73 9.58 3.76
CA PHE A 27 -8.98 8.43 4.23
C PHE A 27 -8.92 8.33 5.74
N LEU A 28 -9.01 7.11 6.25
CA LEU A 28 -8.71 6.74 7.63
C LEU A 28 -7.42 5.93 7.64
N CYS A 29 -6.31 6.49 8.13
CA CYS A 29 -5.02 5.82 8.16
C CYS A 29 -4.76 5.18 9.52
N LEU A 30 -4.78 3.84 9.57
CA LEU A 30 -4.57 3.06 10.78
C LEU A 30 -3.08 2.72 10.93
N GLY A 31 -2.41 3.44 11.84
CA GLY A 31 -0.99 3.33 12.11
C GLY A 31 -0.13 4.28 11.28
N THR A 32 0.77 4.99 11.96
CA THR A 32 1.72 5.97 11.39
C THR A 32 3.17 5.46 11.43
N GLY A 33 3.34 4.17 11.20
CA GLY A 33 4.65 3.57 10.92
C GLY A 33 5.20 4.07 9.57
N ALA A 34 6.29 3.47 9.09
CA ALA A 34 6.93 3.90 7.83
C ALA A 34 5.94 3.94 6.65
N ILE A 35 5.09 2.93 6.51
CA ILE A 35 4.14 2.84 5.38
C ILE A 35 2.97 3.82 5.55
N GLY A 36 2.39 3.92 6.76
CA GLY A 36 1.28 4.86 7.01
C GLY A 36 1.72 6.32 6.86
N THR A 37 2.90 6.68 7.37
CA THR A 37 3.49 8.01 7.14
C THR A 37 3.74 8.27 5.66
N TYR A 38 4.31 7.30 4.93
CA TYR A 38 4.58 7.45 3.50
C TYR A 38 3.30 7.59 2.68
N ILE A 39 2.37 6.66 2.80
CA ILE A 39 1.15 6.64 1.97
C ILE A 39 0.17 7.73 2.42
N GLY A 40 -0.21 7.73 3.71
CA GLY A 40 -1.16 8.71 4.26
C GLY A 40 -0.61 10.14 4.19
N GLY A 41 0.67 10.34 4.51
CA GLY A 41 1.30 11.65 4.40
C GLY A 41 1.42 12.16 2.97
N SER A 42 1.71 11.28 1.98
CA SER A 42 1.70 11.67 0.56
C SER A 42 0.30 12.07 0.08
N LEU A 43 -0.75 11.35 0.52
CA LEU A 43 -2.14 11.70 0.23
C LEU A 43 -2.52 13.05 0.85
N ALA A 44 -2.18 13.26 2.13
CA ALA A 44 -2.44 14.53 2.83
C ALA A 44 -1.70 15.70 2.16
N ALA A 45 -0.42 15.53 1.80
CA ALA A 45 0.36 16.53 1.09
C ALA A 45 -0.19 16.84 -0.32
N ALA A 46 -0.90 15.88 -0.95
CA ALA A 46 -1.61 16.07 -2.21
C ALA A 46 -3.02 16.68 -2.05
N GLY A 47 -3.40 17.07 -0.80
CA GLY A 47 -4.68 17.74 -0.51
C GLY A 47 -5.85 16.78 -0.27
N GLN A 48 -5.62 15.48 -0.13
CA GLN A 48 -6.66 14.55 0.28
C GLN A 48 -6.93 14.66 1.78
N PRO A 49 -8.19 14.63 2.25
CA PRO A 49 -8.50 14.54 3.67
C PRO A 49 -8.04 13.20 4.24
N VAL A 50 -7.12 13.21 5.21
CA VAL A 50 -6.60 12.00 5.87
C VAL A 50 -6.66 12.20 7.38
N VAL A 51 -7.35 11.30 8.08
CA VAL A 51 -7.30 11.21 9.55
C VAL A 51 -6.41 10.04 9.92
N PHE A 52 -5.42 10.30 10.74
CA PHE A 52 -4.48 9.29 11.23
C PHE A 52 -4.89 8.82 12.62
N VAL A 53 -4.90 7.52 12.84
CA VAL A 53 -5.13 6.91 14.15
C VAL A 53 -3.87 6.21 14.60
N ASP A 54 -3.36 6.61 15.76
CA ASP A 54 -2.22 5.94 16.40
C ASP A 54 -2.35 6.05 17.93
N ARG A 55 -1.45 5.39 18.66
CA ARG A 55 -1.41 5.42 20.11
C ARG A 55 -1.22 6.85 20.62
N PRO A 56 -1.72 7.20 21.82
CA PRO A 56 -1.70 8.57 22.35
C PRO A 56 -0.34 9.26 22.29
N GLU A 57 0.73 8.53 22.64
CA GLU A 57 2.09 9.06 22.64
C GLU A 57 2.56 9.41 21.22
N MET A 58 2.23 8.55 20.26
CA MET A 58 2.56 8.77 18.86
C MET A 58 1.73 9.93 18.29
N ALA A 59 0.43 9.96 18.58
CA ALA A 59 -0.45 11.02 18.13
C ALA A 59 0.02 12.40 18.62
N ALA A 60 0.49 12.49 19.87
CA ALA A 60 1.06 13.73 20.42
C ALA A 60 2.32 14.17 19.64
N LEU A 61 3.26 13.24 19.40
CA LEU A 61 4.48 13.52 18.64
C LEU A 61 4.19 13.99 17.20
N LEU A 62 3.19 13.39 16.55
CA LEU A 62 2.84 13.75 15.18
C LEU A 62 2.15 15.13 15.11
N LYS A 63 1.35 15.49 16.11
CA LYS A 63 0.76 16.83 16.22
C LYS A 63 1.84 17.90 16.45
N GLU A 64 2.88 17.56 17.20
CA GLU A 64 3.98 18.49 17.49
C GLU A 64 4.93 18.65 16.31
N ASN A 65 5.31 17.52 15.67
CA ASN A 65 6.39 17.51 14.68
C ASN A 65 5.89 17.50 13.23
N GLY A 66 4.61 17.16 12.98
CA GLY A 66 4.09 16.93 11.63
C GLY A 66 4.56 15.62 11.00
N LEU A 67 4.34 15.51 9.68
CA LEU A 67 4.81 14.37 8.88
C LEU A 67 5.83 14.85 7.85
N HIS A 68 6.92 14.10 7.72
CA HIS A 68 8.02 14.41 6.80
C HIS A 68 8.37 13.19 5.94
N ILE A 69 8.31 13.36 4.62
CA ILE A 69 8.62 12.31 3.66
C ILE A 69 9.76 12.81 2.79
N ARG A 70 10.96 12.33 3.06
CA ARG A 70 12.15 12.66 2.26
C ARG A 70 12.22 11.73 1.06
N ARG A 71 12.24 12.30 -0.14
CA ARG A 71 12.46 11.61 -1.40
C ARG A 71 13.85 11.99 -1.96
N LYS A 72 14.26 11.32 -3.03
CA LYS A 72 15.59 11.55 -3.61
C LYS A 72 15.82 13.02 -4.00
N ASP A 73 14.83 13.63 -4.66
CA ASP A 73 14.99 14.93 -5.31
C ASP A 73 14.17 16.04 -4.64
N ASP A 74 13.29 15.68 -3.68
CA ASP A 74 12.41 16.61 -2.97
C ASP A 74 11.99 16.06 -1.60
N SER A 75 11.11 16.82 -0.90
CA SER A 75 10.48 16.37 0.34
C SER A 75 9.03 16.85 0.40
N LEU A 76 8.18 16.04 1.03
CA LEU A 76 6.82 16.41 1.37
C LEU A 76 6.72 16.65 2.86
N THR A 77 5.96 17.67 3.26
CA THR A 77 5.70 17.98 4.67
C THR A 77 4.21 18.22 4.86
N VAL A 78 3.64 17.61 5.89
CA VAL A 78 2.31 17.91 6.41
C VAL A 78 2.53 18.50 7.81
N ALA A 79 2.45 19.81 7.92
CA ALA A 79 2.81 20.51 9.15
C ALA A 79 1.78 20.29 10.27
N ASP A 80 0.50 20.17 9.92
CA ASP A 80 -0.61 19.98 10.86
C ASP A 80 -1.47 18.79 10.42
N PRO A 81 -1.01 17.54 10.66
CA PRO A 81 -1.78 16.36 10.33
C PRO A 81 -2.97 16.17 11.26
N ASP A 82 -4.12 15.79 10.72
CA ASP A 82 -5.29 15.41 11.52
C ASP A 82 -5.03 14.04 12.16
N VAL A 83 -4.57 14.03 13.40
CA VAL A 83 -4.18 12.82 14.15
C VAL A 83 -5.03 12.67 15.39
N VAL A 84 -5.58 11.50 15.60
CA VAL A 84 -6.39 11.15 16.76
C VAL A 84 -5.84 9.90 17.45
N SER A 85 -6.24 9.69 18.70
CA SER A 85 -5.72 8.59 19.53
C SER A 85 -6.73 7.48 19.79
N SER A 86 -7.96 7.59 19.26
CA SER A 86 -8.99 6.56 19.39
C SER A 86 -9.86 6.45 18.14
N MET A 87 -10.51 5.30 17.99
CA MET A 87 -11.46 5.08 16.89
C MET A 87 -12.75 5.89 17.08
N GLU A 88 -13.18 6.10 18.31
CA GLU A 88 -14.32 6.94 18.65
C GLU A 88 -14.12 8.37 18.12
N GLU A 89 -12.96 8.94 18.42
CA GLU A 89 -12.59 10.28 17.95
C GLU A 89 -12.50 10.30 16.42
N ALA A 90 -11.82 9.32 15.81
CA ALA A 90 -11.69 9.22 14.36
C ALA A 90 -13.03 9.21 13.65
N LEU A 91 -13.99 8.43 14.13
CA LEU A 91 -15.31 8.31 13.52
C LEU A 91 -16.13 9.60 13.56
N THR A 92 -15.81 10.54 14.45
CA THR A 92 -16.43 11.89 14.46
C THR A 92 -15.96 12.74 13.28
N HIS A 93 -14.80 12.44 12.69
CA HIS A 93 -14.25 13.12 11.53
C HIS A 93 -14.74 12.51 10.18
N GLY A 94 -15.51 11.40 10.23
CA GLY A 94 -16.05 10.72 9.05
C GLY A 94 -17.23 11.44 8.39
N PRO A 95 -17.90 10.83 7.41
CA PRO A 95 -17.60 9.48 6.93
C PRO A 95 -16.29 9.39 6.13
N PHE A 96 -15.72 8.18 6.06
CA PHE A 96 -14.53 7.86 5.27
C PHE A 96 -14.88 7.01 4.06
N ASP A 97 -14.11 7.17 2.97
CA ASP A 97 -14.27 6.38 1.76
C ASP A 97 -13.36 5.14 1.75
N VAL A 98 -12.15 5.27 2.30
CA VAL A 98 -11.14 4.19 2.35
C VAL A 98 -10.37 4.24 3.68
N GLY A 99 -10.24 3.08 4.32
CA GLY A 99 -9.29 2.88 5.41
C GLY A 99 -7.96 2.35 4.86
N ILE A 100 -6.84 2.83 5.38
CA ILE A 100 -5.49 2.34 5.04
C ILE A 100 -4.96 1.58 6.24
N LEU A 101 -4.71 0.28 6.08
CA LEU A 101 -4.11 -0.55 7.11
C LEU A 101 -2.60 -0.63 6.90
N ALA A 102 -1.84 0.05 7.78
CA ALA A 102 -0.40 0.20 7.69
C ALA A 102 0.35 -0.20 8.98
N VAL A 103 -0.31 -0.89 9.91
CA VAL A 103 0.35 -1.49 11.09
C VAL A 103 1.14 -2.73 10.71
N LYS A 104 2.05 -3.17 11.56
CA LYS A 104 2.79 -4.42 11.34
C LYS A 104 1.86 -5.62 11.46
N SER A 105 2.15 -6.69 10.70
CA SER A 105 1.29 -7.89 10.65
C SER A 105 1.09 -8.58 12.01
N TYR A 106 2.06 -8.52 12.91
CA TYR A 106 1.94 -9.06 14.27
C TYR A 106 0.97 -8.26 15.16
N ASP A 107 0.60 -7.03 14.79
CA ASP A 107 -0.39 -6.20 15.49
C ASP A 107 -1.81 -6.41 14.93
N THR A 108 -1.98 -7.18 13.85
CA THR A 108 -3.27 -7.31 13.13
C THR A 108 -4.36 -7.88 14.01
N ALA A 109 -4.07 -8.91 14.80
CA ALA A 109 -5.08 -9.54 15.68
C ALA A 109 -5.62 -8.54 16.71
N GLY A 110 -4.74 -7.85 17.43
CA GLY A 110 -5.16 -6.83 18.41
C GLY A 110 -5.89 -5.65 17.76
N LEU A 111 -5.48 -5.26 16.56
CA LEU A 111 -6.18 -4.22 15.80
C LEU A 111 -7.59 -4.69 15.39
N LEU A 112 -7.77 -5.92 14.93
CA LEU A 112 -9.08 -6.45 14.56
C LEU A 112 -10.03 -6.52 15.77
N GLU A 113 -9.54 -6.91 16.94
CA GLU A 113 -10.31 -6.87 18.19
C GLU A 113 -10.76 -5.44 18.52
N MET A 114 -9.87 -4.47 18.37
CA MET A 114 -10.17 -3.05 18.57
C MET A 114 -11.19 -2.51 17.54
N LEU A 115 -11.12 -2.96 16.28
CA LEU A 115 -11.98 -2.50 15.20
C LEU A 115 -13.36 -3.18 15.17
N ALA A 116 -13.48 -4.38 15.74
CA ALA A 116 -14.72 -5.18 15.71
C ALA A 116 -15.97 -4.41 16.17
N PRO A 117 -15.95 -3.62 17.26
CA PRO A 117 -17.11 -2.84 17.70
C PRO A 117 -17.57 -1.79 16.68
N TYR A 118 -16.66 -1.34 15.82
CA TYR A 118 -16.91 -0.28 14.83
C TYR A 118 -17.09 -0.82 13.41
N SER A 119 -17.13 -2.14 13.23
CA SER A 119 -17.09 -2.80 11.92
C SER A 119 -18.10 -2.24 10.90
N LEU A 120 -19.31 -1.86 11.34
CA LEU A 120 -20.35 -1.28 10.48
C LEU A 120 -20.06 0.16 10.04
N ALA A 121 -19.29 0.91 10.84
CA ALA A 121 -18.95 2.31 10.57
C ALA A 121 -17.63 2.47 9.78
N LEU A 122 -16.84 1.40 9.70
CA LEU A 122 -15.57 1.44 8.98
C LEU A 122 -15.80 1.50 7.46
N PRO A 123 -14.95 2.21 6.71
CA PRO A 123 -14.91 2.12 5.24
C PRO A 123 -14.28 0.81 4.78
N PRO A 124 -14.31 0.47 3.48
CA PRO A 124 -13.46 -0.56 2.91
C PRO A 124 -11.98 -0.32 3.24
N ILE A 125 -11.26 -1.39 3.62
CA ILE A 125 -9.88 -1.31 4.12
C ILE A 125 -8.88 -1.73 3.04
N LEU A 126 -8.03 -0.81 2.62
CA LEU A 126 -6.85 -1.10 1.81
C LEU A 126 -5.77 -1.71 2.72
N CYS A 127 -5.54 -3.01 2.60
CA CYS A 127 -4.51 -3.73 3.35
C CYS A 127 -3.16 -3.62 2.64
N LEU A 128 -2.19 -2.91 3.27
CA LEU A 128 -0.85 -2.71 2.73
C LEU A 128 0.21 -3.58 3.42
N GLN A 129 -0.20 -4.46 4.33
CA GLN A 129 0.71 -5.31 5.08
C GLN A 129 1.37 -6.36 4.19
N ASN A 130 2.62 -6.72 4.52
CA ASN A 130 3.30 -7.87 3.90
C ASN A 130 2.68 -9.18 4.39
N GLY A 131 2.83 -10.24 3.58
CA GLY A 131 2.28 -11.57 3.85
C GLY A 131 1.01 -11.84 3.07
N VAL A 132 0.42 -13.01 3.26
CA VAL A 132 -0.73 -13.53 2.50
C VAL A 132 -1.95 -13.82 3.38
N ASP A 133 -1.82 -13.73 4.72
CA ASP A 133 -2.86 -14.12 5.67
C ASP A 133 -3.65 -12.92 6.24
N ASN A 134 -3.17 -11.68 6.04
CA ASN A 134 -3.79 -10.50 6.63
C ASN A 134 -5.16 -10.20 6.02
N GLU A 135 -5.28 -10.25 4.69
CA GLU A 135 -6.54 -10.02 4.01
C GLU A 135 -7.60 -11.07 4.37
N PRO A 136 -7.31 -12.39 4.39
CA PRO A 136 -8.25 -13.39 4.89
C PRO A 136 -8.71 -13.11 6.32
N ALA A 137 -7.83 -12.69 7.23
CA ALA A 137 -8.20 -12.35 8.60
C ALA A 137 -9.12 -11.12 8.65
N LEU A 138 -8.82 -10.09 7.87
CA LEU A 138 -9.69 -8.90 7.72
C LEU A 138 -11.06 -9.28 7.15
N GLN A 139 -11.11 -10.14 6.13
CA GLN A 139 -12.34 -10.58 5.48
C GLN A 139 -13.27 -11.35 6.42
N GLN A 140 -12.72 -12.11 7.37
CA GLN A 140 -13.52 -12.81 8.38
C GLN A 140 -14.24 -11.84 9.33
N VAL A 141 -13.65 -10.69 9.63
CA VAL A 141 -14.24 -9.70 10.55
C VAL A 141 -15.09 -8.66 9.83
N LEU A 142 -14.66 -8.21 8.67
CA LEU A 142 -15.28 -7.08 7.97
C LEU A 142 -16.19 -7.48 6.80
N GLY A 143 -16.05 -8.69 6.28
CA GLY A 143 -16.62 -9.13 5.00
C GLY A 143 -15.66 -8.95 3.83
N ALA A 144 -15.72 -9.87 2.86
CA ALA A 144 -14.79 -9.91 1.73
C ALA A 144 -14.86 -8.65 0.84
N GLU A 145 -16.06 -8.13 0.66
CA GLU A 145 -16.35 -6.93 -0.14
C GLU A 145 -15.82 -5.64 0.49
N ARG A 146 -15.33 -5.69 1.71
CA ARG A 146 -14.78 -4.54 2.45
C ARG A 146 -13.27 -4.57 2.59
N VAL A 147 -12.60 -5.51 1.92
CA VAL A 147 -11.13 -5.63 1.96
C VAL A 147 -10.55 -5.44 0.58
N ILE A 148 -9.70 -4.43 0.43
CA ILE A 148 -8.98 -4.10 -0.79
C ILE A 148 -7.55 -4.62 -0.62
N HIS A 149 -7.12 -5.53 -1.49
CA HIS A 149 -5.75 -6.01 -1.48
C HIS A 149 -4.81 -4.95 -2.04
N GLY A 150 -3.77 -4.62 -1.28
CA GLY A 150 -2.73 -3.69 -1.69
C GLY A 150 -1.33 -4.19 -1.36
N THR A 151 -0.34 -3.69 -2.06
CA THR A 151 1.07 -3.96 -1.75
C THR A 151 1.92 -2.75 -2.04
N VAL A 152 2.91 -2.47 -1.20
CA VAL A 152 3.89 -1.40 -1.42
C VAL A 152 5.20 -2.04 -1.84
N THR A 153 5.70 -1.66 -3.03
CA THR A 153 6.99 -2.12 -3.56
C THR A 153 8.09 -1.08 -3.35
N THR A 154 7.72 0.18 -3.10
CA THR A 154 8.63 1.24 -2.68
C THR A 154 9.32 0.88 -1.37
N ALA A 155 10.64 1.02 -1.32
CA ALA A 155 11.41 0.85 -0.09
C ALA A 155 11.36 2.15 0.72
N VAL A 156 10.86 2.05 1.96
CA VAL A 156 10.68 3.19 2.86
C VAL A 156 11.38 2.88 4.18
N GLY A 157 12.36 3.67 4.52
CA GLY A 157 13.04 3.66 5.82
C GLY A 157 12.36 4.63 6.79
N ARG A 158 12.21 4.21 8.05
CA ARG A 158 11.78 5.10 9.13
C ARG A 158 12.99 5.84 9.69
N LEU A 159 12.91 7.16 9.78
CA LEU A 159 13.93 7.99 10.42
C LEU A 159 13.55 8.30 11.87
N ASP A 160 12.31 8.72 12.09
CA ASP A 160 11.78 9.07 13.40
C ASP A 160 10.24 8.95 13.40
N ALA A 161 9.57 9.34 14.50
CA ALA A 161 8.13 9.50 14.56
C ALA A 161 7.68 10.49 13.47
N GLY A 162 6.76 10.07 12.60
CA GLY A 162 6.28 10.90 11.49
C GLY A 162 7.31 11.23 10.39
N SER A 163 8.54 10.72 10.48
CA SER A 163 9.61 11.01 9.52
C SER A 163 10.11 9.77 8.81
N VAL A 164 10.09 9.78 7.47
CA VAL A 164 10.49 8.65 6.63
C VAL A 164 11.35 9.09 5.46
N VAL A 165 12.13 8.14 4.93
CA VAL A 165 12.90 8.31 3.69
C VAL A 165 12.47 7.27 2.66
N VAL A 166 12.22 7.73 1.44
CA VAL A 166 12.01 6.86 0.28
C VAL A 166 13.37 6.47 -0.27
N GLU A 167 13.81 5.27 0.06
CA GLU A 167 15.12 4.74 -0.35
C GLU A 167 15.12 4.31 -1.81
N LYS A 168 14.02 3.69 -2.26
CA LYS A 168 13.85 3.27 -3.64
C LYS A 168 12.39 3.35 -4.04
N LEU A 169 12.06 4.33 -4.86
CA LEU A 169 10.72 4.48 -5.44
C LEU A 169 10.47 3.38 -6.48
N ARG A 170 9.45 2.56 -6.25
CA ARG A 170 9.02 1.47 -7.16
C ARG A 170 7.52 1.47 -7.40
N GLY A 171 6.76 2.18 -6.56
CA GLY A 171 5.30 2.25 -6.61
C GLY A 171 4.61 1.29 -5.65
N MET A 172 3.34 1.02 -5.97
CA MET A 172 2.46 0.12 -5.22
C MET A 172 1.45 -0.55 -6.14
N GLY A 173 0.89 -1.67 -5.72
CA GLY A 173 -0.19 -2.37 -6.41
C GLY A 173 -1.49 -2.28 -5.63
N VAL A 174 -2.62 -2.18 -6.34
CA VAL A 174 -3.99 -2.28 -5.81
C VAL A 174 -4.73 -3.30 -6.67
N ALA A 175 -5.37 -4.29 -6.05
CA ALA A 175 -6.18 -5.26 -6.78
C ALA A 175 -7.44 -4.60 -7.33
N ASN A 176 -7.78 -4.87 -8.60
CA ASN A 176 -8.93 -4.27 -9.27
C ASN A 176 -10.26 -5.04 -9.02
N GLU A 177 -10.25 -6.00 -8.12
CA GLU A 177 -11.42 -6.80 -7.73
C GLU A 177 -12.45 -5.98 -6.93
N HIS A 178 -12.07 -4.84 -6.38
CA HIS A 178 -12.95 -3.95 -5.61
C HIS A 178 -13.43 -2.76 -6.45
N LEU A 179 -14.68 -2.33 -6.26
CA LEU A 179 -15.32 -1.25 -7.03
C LEU A 179 -14.57 0.09 -6.94
N LEU A 180 -13.93 0.37 -5.81
CA LEU A 180 -13.15 1.60 -5.61
C LEU A 180 -11.76 1.57 -6.27
N ALA A 181 -11.27 0.42 -6.75
CA ALA A 181 -9.87 0.24 -7.15
C ALA A 181 -9.40 1.27 -8.19
N SER A 182 -10.19 1.50 -9.23
CA SER A 182 -9.82 2.44 -10.31
C SER A 182 -9.71 3.89 -9.80
N ASN A 183 -10.69 4.34 -8.99
CA ASN A 183 -10.65 5.68 -8.41
C ASN A 183 -9.51 5.81 -7.40
N LEU A 184 -9.31 4.79 -6.56
CA LEU A 184 -8.23 4.74 -5.59
C LEU A 184 -6.86 4.81 -6.25
N VAL A 185 -6.62 4.05 -7.33
CA VAL A 185 -5.38 4.11 -8.11
C VAL A 185 -5.16 5.52 -8.70
N ALA A 186 -6.20 6.16 -9.21
CA ALA A 186 -6.10 7.51 -9.72
C ALA A 186 -5.70 8.51 -8.62
N VAL A 187 -6.35 8.45 -7.46
CA VAL A 187 -6.04 9.32 -6.30
C VAL A 187 -4.63 9.07 -5.76
N LEU A 188 -4.22 7.80 -5.63
CA LEU A 188 -2.86 7.45 -5.21
C LEU A 188 -1.80 7.99 -6.19
N ASN A 189 -2.10 8.02 -7.48
CA ASN A 189 -1.20 8.57 -8.50
C ASN A 189 -1.10 10.10 -8.45
N THR A 190 -2.17 10.82 -8.09
CA THR A 190 -2.08 12.27 -7.85
C THR A 190 -1.16 12.60 -6.67
N ALA A 191 -1.05 11.68 -5.70
CA ALA A 191 -0.13 11.79 -4.57
C ALA A 191 1.32 11.31 -4.90
N GLY A 192 1.61 10.95 -6.15
CA GLY A 192 2.94 10.52 -6.59
C GLY A 192 3.35 9.13 -6.09
N LEU A 193 2.39 8.26 -5.78
CA LEU A 193 2.64 6.93 -5.21
C LEU A 193 2.87 5.83 -6.26
N HIS A 194 2.78 6.15 -7.55
CA HIS A 194 2.99 5.23 -8.68
C HIS A 194 2.18 3.93 -8.54
N ALA A 195 0.87 4.09 -8.26
CA ALA A 195 -0.05 2.99 -8.06
C ALA A 195 -0.44 2.34 -9.39
N GLN A 196 -0.56 1.02 -9.40
CA GLN A 196 -1.01 0.22 -10.54
C GLN A 196 -2.17 -0.69 -10.13
N ALA A 197 -3.18 -0.79 -11.00
CA ALA A 197 -4.25 -1.76 -10.86
C ALA A 197 -3.74 -3.15 -11.30
N LEU A 198 -3.93 -4.17 -10.46
CA LEU A 198 -3.54 -5.55 -10.73
C LEU A 198 -4.77 -6.45 -10.72
N SER A 199 -4.80 -7.44 -11.62
CA SER A 199 -5.99 -8.27 -11.87
C SER A 199 -6.35 -9.22 -10.73
N SER A 200 -5.39 -9.59 -9.87
CA SER A 200 -5.62 -10.51 -8.75
C SER A 200 -4.85 -10.08 -7.50
N GLY A 201 -5.59 -9.87 -6.40
CA GLY A 201 -5.03 -9.56 -5.09
C GLY A 201 -4.20 -10.72 -4.55
N ALA A 202 -4.69 -11.94 -4.64
CA ALA A 202 -3.96 -13.13 -4.20
C ALA A 202 -2.65 -13.30 -4.96
N ALA A 203 -2.67 -13.26 -6.30
CA ALA A 203 -1.46 -13.38 -7.11
C ALA A 203 -0.44 -12.27 -6.80
N MET A 204 -0.91 -11.05 -6.61
CA MET A 204 -0.07 -9.90 -6.20
C MET A 204 0.62 -10.17 -4.86
N LYS A 205 -0.11 -10.64 -3.86
CA LYS A 205 0.42 -10.90 -2.50
C LYS A 205 1.41 -12.05 -2.49
N TRP A 206 1.11 -13.15 -3.17
CA TRP A 206 2.03 -14.26 -3.30
C TRP A 206 3.31 -13.86 -4.05
N SER A 207 3.19 -13.12 -5.17
CA SER A 207 4.35 -12.60 -5.91
C SER A 207 5.22 -11.69 -5.03
N LYS A 208 4.61 -10.83 -4.22
CA LYS A 208 5.32 -9.97 -3.26
C LYS A 208 6.00 -10.79 -2.18
N MET A 209 5.34 -11.84 -1.66
CA MET A 209 5.95 -12.74 -0.68
C MET A 209 7.19 -13.42 -1.24
N PHE A 210 7.14 -13.96 -2.46
CA PHE A 210 8.32 -14.57 -3.09
C PHE A 210 9.48 -13.60 -3.22
N THR A 211 9.23 -12.33 -3.59
CA THR A 211 10.30 -11.33 -3.65
C THR A 211 10.88 -10.99 -2.28
N ASN A 212 10.08 -11.08 -1.21
CA ASN A 212 10.52 -10.84 0.16
C ASN A 212 11.24 -12.05 0.78
N LEU A 213 10.98 -13.27 0.31
CA LEU A 213 11.68 -14.47 0.77
C LEU A 213 13.15 -14.47 0.35
N VAL A 214 13.44 -13.99 -0.87
CA VAL A 214 14.80 -14.01 -1.40
C VAL A 214 15.72 -13.13 -0.55
N THR A 215 16.68 -13.75 0.09
CA THR A 215 17.77 -13.18 0.90
C THR A 215 17.38 -12.36 2.13
N ASN A 216 16.11 -12.00 2.36
CA ASN A 216 15.77 -11.13 3.49
C ASN A 216 16.10 -11.76 4.85
N ALA A 217 15.70 -13.00 5.06
CA ALA A 217 15.98 -13.70 6.32
C ALA A 217 17.46 -14.04 6.47
N SER A 218 18.08 -14.62 5.45
CA SER A 218 19.49 -14.99 5.45
C SER A 218 20.41 -13.78 5.61
N SER A 219 20.10 -12.65 4.93
CA SER A 219 20.84 -11.40 5.13
C SER A 219 20.74 -10.89 6.57
N ALA A 220 19.55 -10.93 7.17
CA ALA A 220 19.34 -10.48 8.54
C ALA A 220 20.06 -11.37 9.57
N ILE A 221 20.01 -12.70 9.37
CA ILE A 221 20.62 -13.68 10.29
C ILE A 221 22.15 -13.65 10.21
N LEU A 222 22.69 -13.55 9.00
CA LEU A 222 24.14 -13.67 8.78
C LEU A 222 24.87 -12.32 8.75
N GLY A 223 24.13 -11.18 8.72
CA GLY A 223 24.73 -9.86 8.56
C GLY A 223 25.39 -9.66 7.19
N MET A 224 24.97 -10.42 6.17
CA MET A 224 25.56 -10.41 4.83
C MET A 224 24.65 -9.67 3.82
N PRO A 225 25.21 -8.92 2.88
CA PRO A 225 24.39 -8.33 1.80
C PRO A 225 23.85 -9.42 0.85
N PRO A 226 22.71 -9.17 0.16
CA PRO A 226 22.11 -10.12 -0.77
C PRO A 226 23.07 -10.66 -1.84
N THR A 227 24.00 -9.85 -2.31
CA THR A 227 25.01 -10.24 -3.31
C THR A 227 25.94 -11.34 -2.82
N GLU A 228 26.34 -11.30 -1.56
CA GLU A 228 27.18 -12.33 -0.94
C GLU A 228 26.40 -13.61 -0.67
N ILE A 229 25.15 -13.50 -0.18
CA ILE A 229 24.25 -14.64 -0.01
C ILE A 229 24.09 -15.43 -1.32
N LEU A 230 23.82 -14.72 -2.43
CA LEU A 230 23.61 -15.36 -3.74
C LEU A 230 24.90 -15.86 -4.39
N ALA A 231 26.06 -15.33 -4.01
CA ALA A 231 27.37 -15.82 -4.50
C ALA A 231 27.84 -17.09 -3.80
N ASP A 232 27.38 -17.36 -2.58
CA ASP A 232 27.72 -18.59 -1.85
C ASP A 232 26.85 -19.75 -2.34
N ALA A 233 27.48 -20.83 -2.81
CA ALA A 233 26.77 -21.97 -3.38
C ALA A 233 25.89 -22.73 -2.38
N GLY A 234 26.21 -22.70 -1.08
CA GLY A 234 25.43 -23.31 -0.02
C GLY A 234 24.16 -22.49 0.28
N LEU A 235 24.34 -21.19 0.48
CA LEU A 235 23.26 -20.26 0.74
C LEU A 235 22.32 -20.13 -0.46
N TYR A 236 22.85 -20.09 -1.67
CA TYR A 236 22.03 -20.11 -2.89
C TYR A 236 21.12 -21.33 -2.98
N ARG A 237 21.63 -22.53 -2.64
CA ARG A 237 20.80 -23.76 -2.59
C ARG A 237 19.71 -23.67 -1.51
N LEU A 238 20.02 -23.05 -0.38
CA LEU A 238 19.04 -22.81 0.69
C LEU A 238 17.92 -21.87 0.23
N GLU A 239 18.26 -20.75 -0.42
CA GLU A 239 17.30 -19.82 -0.99
C GLU A 239 16.37 -20.52 -2.01
N LEU A 240 16.94 -21.34 -2.90
CA LEU A 240 16.14 -22.12 -3.86
C LEU A 240 15.23 -23.15 -3.18
N ALA A 241 15.69 -23.79 -2.12
CA ALA A 241 14.87 -24.76 -1.36
C ALA A 241 13.69 -24.05 -0.69
N GLN A 242 13.92 -22.90 -0.07
CA GLN A 242 12.88 -22.07 0.53
C GLN A 242 11.83 -21.63 -0.50
N LEU A 243 12.25 -21.16 -1.67
CA LEU A 243 11.32 -20.76 -2.74
C LEU A 243 10.48 -21.94 -3.26
N ARG A 244 11.09 -23.14 -3.38
CA ARG A 244 10.36 -24.35 -3.80
C ARG A 244 9.33 -24.79 -2.78
N GLU A 245 9.67 -24.72 -1.49
CA GLU A 245 8.75 -25.01 -0.41
C GLU A 245 7.57 -24.03 -0.41
N ALA A 246 7.85 -22.72 -0.45
CA ALA A 246 6.83 -21.68 -0.52
C ALA A 246 5.90 -21.85 -1.76
N LEU A 247 6.47 -22.24 -2.91
CA LEU A 247 5.67 -22.53 -4.13
C LEU A 247 4.77 -23.75 -3.92
N SER A 248 5.24 -24.79 -3.21
CA SER A 248 4.43 -25.96 -2.90
C SER A 248 3.28 -25.61 -1.97
N VAL A 249 3.52 -24.75 -0.98
CA VAL A 249 2.48 -24.22 -0.06
C VAL A 249 1.47 -23.40 -0.87
N MET A 250 1.92 -22.45 -1.70
CA MET A 250 1.04 -21.63 -2.55
C MET A 250 0.09 -22.50 -3.39
N ARG A 251 0.63 -23.56 -4.02
CA ARG A 251 -0.18 -24.50 -4.81
C ARG A 251 -1.19 -25.28 -3.98
N ALA A 252 -0.82 -25.67 -2.74
CA ALA A 252 -1.73 -26.34 -1.82
C ALA A 252 -2.90 -25.45 -1.41
N PHE A 253 -2.73 -24.13 -1.40
CA PHE A 253 -3.79 -23.13 -1.22
C PHE A 253 -4.58 -22.82 -2.50
N GLY A 254 -4.33 -23.52 -3.60
CA GLY A 254 -5.06 -23.33 -4.87
C GLY A 254 -4.60 -22.12 -5.69
N HIS A 255 -3.45 -21.55 -5.39
CA HIS A 255 -2.85 -20.47 -6.16
C HIS A 255 -1.76 -21.03 -7.08
N ALA A 256 -1.91 -20.88 -8.40
CA ALA A 256 -0.97 -21.39 -9.40
C ALA A 256 -0.60 -20.32 -10.43
#